data_82e40cdd7c91adf1f0c474f6144ad5cc
#
_entry.id   82e40cdd7c91adf1f0c474f6144ad5cc
#
_cell.length_a   1.000
_cell.length_b   1.000
_cell.length_c   1.000
_cell.angle_alpha   90.00
_cell.angle_beta   90.00
_cell.angle_gamma   90.00
#
_symmetry.space_group_name_H-M   'P 1'
#
loop_
_entity.id
_entity.type
_entity.pdbx_description
1 polymer ?
#
loop_
_entity_poly.entity_id
_entity_poly.type
_entity_poly.pdbx_seq_one_letter_code
_entity_poly.pdbx_strand_id
1 'polypeptide(L)'
;MEDTSMTTSNAINHYENVPDIVKRFVAASGEIGKAGLEPKLRHLIDLRASQINQCAYCVKMHTQEALDAGETQERLQRLTVWRHVDDYTPAEKAAFAWTEALTSLQIDTNYEALRGELRRHFDDAEISAITAAVAMINLWNRVQVSNH
;
A
#
# COMPACT_ATOMS: atom_id res chain seq x y z
N MET A 1 33.56 -21.96 6.85
CA MET A 1 32.68 -21.37 5.81
C MET A 1 31.32 -22.01 5.99
N GLU A 2 30.49 -21.43 6.83
CA GLU A 2 29.15 -21.92 7.01
C GLU A 2 28.32 -21.46 5.82
N ASP A 3 27.76 -22.42 5.12
CA ASP A 3 26.76 -22.25 4.06
C ASP A 3 25.53 -21.60 4.64
N THR A 4 25.39 -20.28 4.49
CA THR A 4 24.16 -19.53 4.78
C THR A 4 23.17 -19.63 3.64
N SER A 5 23.06 -20.77 3.01
CA SER A 5 21.89 -21.18 2.25
C SER A 5 20.76 -21.39 3.26
N MET A 6 20.20 -20.31 3.78
CA MET A 6 18.91 -20.36 4.44
C MET A 6 17.89 -20.70 3.36
N THR A 7 17.68 -21.97 3.26
CA THR A 7 16.71 -22.59 2.37
C THR A 7 15.33 -21.98 2.61
N THR A 8 14.84 -21.26 1.63
CA THR A 8 13.42 -20.95 1.46
C THR A 8 12.59 -22.21 1.21
N SER A 9 13.08 -23.37 1.66
CA SER A 9 12.49 -24.68 1.38
C SER A 9 11.10 -24.88 1.95
N ASN A 10 10.64 -23.98 2.85
CA ASN A 10 9.33 -24.03 3.48
C ASN A 10 8.36 -22.95 2.96
N ALA A 11 8.78 -22.10 2.03
CA ALA A 11 7.90 -21.11 1.42
C ALA A 11 6.82 -21.80 0.59
N ILE A 12 5.60 -21.29 0.69
CA ILE A 12 4.47 -21.81 -0.08
C ILE A 12 4.35 -21.01 -1.38
N ASN A 13 4.35 -21.70 -2.50
CA ASN A 13 4.14 -21.08 -3.80
C ASN A 13 2.64 -20.92 -4.09
N HIS A 14 2.06 -19.82 -3.65
CA HIS A 14 0.65 -19.54 -3.86
C HIS A 14 0.27 -19.43 -5.35
N TYR A 15 1.20 -18.96 -6.18
CA TYR A 15 0.99 -18.83 -7.63
C TYR A 15 0.80 -20.18 -8.33
N GLU A 16 1.49 -21.22 -7.86
CA GLU A 16 1.34 -22.58 -8.37
C GLU A 16 0.18 -23.32 -7.74
N ASN A 17 -0.08 -23.10 -6.44
CA ASN A 17 -1.11 -23.84 -5.71
C ASN A 17 -2.53 -23.36 -6.00
N VAL A 18 -2.73 -22.04 -6.19
CA VAL A 18 -4.04 -21.45 -6.46
C VAL A 18 -3.98 -20.45 -7.63
N PRO A 19 -3.54 -20.91 -8.82
CA PRO A 19 -3.23 -20.01 -9.95
C PRO A 19 -4.43 -19.16 -10.38
N ASP A 20 -5.63 -19.73 -10.39
CA ASP A 20 -6.82 -19.00 -10.83
C ASP A 20 -7.24 -17.90 -9.85
N ILE A 21 -7.04 -18.10 -8.56
CA ILE A 21 -7.28 -17.07 -7.54
C ILE A 21 -6.27 -15.93 -7.72
N VAL A 22 -4.99 -16.26 -7.77
CA VAL A 22 -3.91 -15.25 -7.94
C VAL A 22 -4.08 -14.47 -9.24
N LYS A 23 -4.46 -15.14 -10.33
CA LYS A 23 -4.74 -14.49 -11.62
C LYS A 23 -5.82 -13.42 -11.50
N ARG A 24 -6.87 -13.68 -10.71
CA ARG A 24 -7.95 -12.71 -10.47
C ARG A 24 -7.51 -11.55 -9.59
N PHE A 25 -6.65 -11.79 -8.61
CA PHE A 25 -6.03 -10.71 -7.84
C PHE A 25 -5.19 -9.79 -8.74
N VAL A 26 -4.38 -10.36 -9.61
CA VAL A 26 -3.58 -9.60 -10.58
C VAL A 26 -4.47 -8.79 -11.52
N ALA A 27 -5.57 -9.38 -12.02
CA ALA A 27 -6.52 -8.68 -12.87
C ALA A 27 -7.17 -7.49 -12.14
N ALA A 28 -7.61 -7.69 -10.89
CA ALA A 28 -8.17 -6.61 -10.08
C ALA A 28 -7.14 -5.50 -9.82
N SER A 29 -5.89 -5.85 -9.53
CA SER A 29 -4.80 -4.87 -9.39
C SER A 29 -4.61 -4.05 -10.66
N GLY A 30 -4.71 -4.68 -11.84
CA GLY A 30 -4.65 -4.01 -13.13
C GLY A 30 -5.79 -3.00 -13.33
N GLU A 31 -7.01 -3.34 -12.93
CA GLU A 31 -8.15 -2.41 -13.00
C GLU A 31 -7.98 -1.21 -12.06
N ILE A 32 -7.46 -1.43 -10.86
CA ILE A 32 -7.13 -0.34 -9.95
C ILE A 32 -6.10 0.61 -10.58
N GLY A 33 -5.11 0.07 -11.28
CA GLY A 33 -4.12 0.87 -12.02
C GLY A 33 -4.72 1.77 -13.09
N LYS A 34 -5.90 1.41 -13.63
CA LYS A 34 -6.62 2.20 -14.64
C LYS A 34 -7.60 3.21 -14.04
N ALA A 35 -7.78 3.22 -12.74
CA ALA A 35 -8.80 4.03 -12.06
C ALA A 35 -8.45 5.53 -11.97
N GLY A 36 -7.31 5.96 -12.52
CA GLY A 36 -6.95 7.36 -12.66
C GLY A 36 -6.29 8.01 -11.45
N LEU A 37 -5.89 7.22 -10.43
CA LEU A 37 -5.09 7.77 -9.34
C LEU A 37 -3.72 8.24 -9.85
N GLU A 38 -3.26 9.37 -9.30
CA GLU A 38 -1.92 9.87 -9.58
C GLU A 38 -0.88 8.81 -9.15
N PRO A 39 0.08 8.42 -10.05
CA PRO A 39 0.97 7.29 -9.78
C PRO A 39 1.80 7.42 -8.50
N LYS A 40 2.32 8.61 -8.21
CA LYS A 40 3.08 8.83 -6.97
C LYS A 40 2.23 8.61 -5.73
N LEU A 41 0.98 9.10 -5.73
CA LEU A 41 0.05 8.89 -4.62
C LEU A 41 -0.25 7.40 -4.45
N ARG A 42 -0.49 6.67 -5.54
CA ARG A 42 -0.72 5.24 -5.51
C ARG A 42 0.46 4.50 -4.84
N HIS A 43 1.69 4.79 -5.26
CA HIS A 43 2.87 4.14 -4.70
C HIS A 43 3.10 4.51 -3.22
N LEU A 44 2.80 5.74 -2.81
CA LEU A 44 2.89 6.15 -1.41
C LEU A 44 1.85 5.43 -0.53
N ILE A 45 0.63 5.23 -1.02
CA ILE A 45 -0.41 4.45 -0.35
C ILE A 45 0.06 3.00 -0.17
N ASP A 46 0.53 2.38 -1.24
CA ASP A 46 1.03 1.00 -1.24
C ASP A 46 2.20 0.85 -0.26
N LEU A 47 3.14 1.79 -0.29
CA LEU A 47 4.30 1.78 0.61
C LEU A 47 3.89 1.95 2.07
N ARG A 48 2.99 2.91 2.37
CA ARG A 48 2.58 3.17 3.76
C ARG A 48 1.87 1.96 4.38
N ALA A 49 0.94 1.35 3.68
CA ALA A 49 0.29 0.12 4.14
C ALA A 49 1.31 -1.00 4.36
N SER A 50 2.27 -1.14 3.46
CA SER A 50 3.32 -2.17 3.53
C SER A 50 4.25 -1.97 4.73
N GLN A 51 4.54 -0.72 5.10
CA GLN A 51 5.31 -0.39 6.31
C GLN A 51 4.55 -0.80 7.57
N ILE A 52 3.27 -0.50 7.65
CA ILE A 52 2.42 -0.86 8.80
C ILE A 52 2.32 -2.39 8.93
N ASN A 53 2.11 -3.08 7.82
CA ASN A 53 2.00 -4.54 7.79
C ASN A 53 3.36 -5.26 7.86
N GLN A 54 4.46 -4.53 7.89
CA GLN A 54 5.82 -5.08 7.98
C GLN A 54 6.15 -6.09 6.88
N CYS A 55 5.67 -5.83 5.66
CA CYS A 55 5.98 -6.67 4.51
C CYS A 55 7.34 -6.27 3.91
N ALA A 56 8.39 -7.02 4.21
CA ALA A 56 9.76 -6.69 3.78
C ALA A 56 9.88 -6.58 2.26
N TYR A 57 9.36 -7.55 1.52
CA TYR A 57 9.35 -7.53 0.05
C TYR A 57 8.57 -6.33 -0.51
N CYS A 58 7.40 -6.07 0.03
CA CYS A 58 6.52 -4.99 -0.43
C CYS A 58 7.13 -3.61 -0.19
N VAL A 59 7.72 -3.39 0.99
CA VAL A 59 8.40 -2.12 1.30
C VAL A 59 9.53 -1.85 0.30
N LYS A 60 10.35 -2.84 0.01
CA LYS A 60 11.44 -2.70 -0.98
C LYS A 60 10.89 -2.39 -2.38
N MET A 61 9.92 -3.16 -2.83
CA MET A 61 9.33 -3.03 -4.17
C MET A 61 8.65 -1.68 -4.36
N HIS A 62 7.75 -1.29 -3.45
CA HIS A 62 7.01 -0.04 -3.57
C HIS A 62 7.88 1.20 -3.36
N THR A 63 8.95 1.11 -2.58
CA THR A 63 9.96 2.18 -2.50
C THR A 63 10.61 2.41 -3.85
N GLN A 64 11.01 1.34 -4.54
CA GLN A 64 11.62 1.46 -5.87
C GLN A 64 10.62 1.97 -6.91
N GLU A 65 9.40 1.46 -6.91
CA GLU A 65 8.35 1.93 -7.82
C GLU A 65 8.03 3.42 -7.61
N ALA A 66 8.00 3.88 -6.36
CA ALA A 66 7.80 5.29 -6.04
C ALA A 66 8.93 6.16 -6.60
N LEU A 67 10.19 5.74 -6.43
CA LEU A 67 11.35 6.43 -7.01
C LEU A 67 11.28 6.48 -8.53
N ASP A 68 10.92 5.37 -9.17
CA ASP A 68 10.77 5.28 -10.62
C ASP A 68 9.64 6.19 -11.14
N ALA A 69 8.61 6.41 -10.33
CA ALA A 69 7.52 7.35 -10.62
C ALA A 69 7.88 8.82 -10.34
N GLY A 70 9.11 9.10 -9.90
CA GLY A 70 9.61 10.44 -9.68
C GLY A 70 9.50 10.95 -8.23
N GLU A 71 9.24 10.07 -7.25
CA GLU A 71 9.37 10.43 -5.85
C GLU A 71 10.82 10.69 -5.44
N THR A 72 10.99 11.37 -4.32
CA THR A 72 12.31 11.69 -3.78
C THR A 72 12.64 10.84 -2.57
N GLN A 73 13.91 10.53 -2.38
CA GLN A 73 14.40 9.84 -1.19
C GLN A 73 14.00 10.58 0.10
N GLU A 74 14.07 11.90 0.09
CA GLU A 74 13.73 12.72 1.26
C GLU A 74 12.28 12.52 1.68
N ARG A 75 11.33 12.56 0.75
CA ARG A 75 9.91 12.31 1.03
C ARG A 75 9.69 10.89 1.52
N LEU A 76 10.28 9.89 0.86
CA LEU A 76 10.14 8.50 1.23
C LEU A 76 10.68 8.21 2.65
N GLN A 77 11.80 8.80 3.03
CA GLN A 77 12.35 8.65 4.38
C GLN A 77 11.42 9.18 5.48
N ARG A 78 10.58 10.16 5.15
CA ARG A 78 9.66 10.79 6.10
C ARG A 78 8.23 10.27 6.04
N LEU A 79 7.95 9.29 5.20
CA LEU A 79 6.58 8.77 5.07
C LEU A 79 6.05 8.19 6.38
N THR A 80 6.88 7.54 7.18
CA THR A 80 6.47 7.01 8.50
C THR A 80 6.10 8.09 9.52
N VAL A 81 6.55 9.30 9.30
CA VAL A 81 6.31 10.48 10.16
C VAL A 81 5.56 11.60 9.43
N TRP A 82 4.80 11.26 8.40
CA TRP A 82 4.15 12.22 7.50
C TRP A 82 3.29 13.28 8.21
N ARG A 83 2.73 12.96 9.37
CA ARG A 83 1.91 13.92 10.14
C ARG A 83 2.71 15.11 10.65
N HIS A 84 4.00 14.96 10.82
CA HIS A 84 4.87 15.92 11.50
C HIS A 84 5.79 16.69 10.55
N VAL A 85 5.59 16.55 9.24
CA VAL A 85 6.41 17.19 8.20
C VAL A 85 5.54 17.94 7.21
N ASP A 86 6.15 18.89 6.50
CA ASP A 86 5.47 19.71 5.49
C ASP A 86 5.72 19.21 4.06
N ASP A 87 6.34 18.05 3.93
CA ASP A 87 6.71 17.44 2.64
C ASP A 87 5.52 16.97 1.82
N TYR A 88 4.36 16.77 2.44
CA TYR A 88 3.15 16.21 1.83
C TYR A 88 2.01 17.21 1.78
N THR A 89 1.27 17.19 0.67
CA THR A 89 0.07 18.02 0.51
C THR A 89 -1.05 17.61 1.47
N PRO A 90 -2.02 18.50 1.76
CA PRO A 90 -3.19 18.12 2.54
C PRO A 90 -3.97 16.95 1.94
N ALA A 91 -4.06 16.85 0.61
CA ALA A 91 -4.69 15.73 -0.08
C ALA A 91 -3.94 14.41 0.18
N GLU A 92 -2.62 14.41 0.05
CA GLU A 92 -1.78 13.26 0.36
C GLU A 92 -1.94 12.82 1.82
N LYS A 93 -1.91 13.77 2.75
CA LYS A 93 -2.11 13.49 4.19
C LYS A 93 -3.47 12.87 4.48
N ALA A 94 -4.53 13.33 3.83
CA ALA A 94 -5.86 12.73 3.96
C ALA A 94 -5.88 11.28 3.45
N ALA A 95 -5.21 11.01 2.33
CA ALA A 95 -5.08 9.66 1.78
C ALA A 95 -4.25 8.74 2.70
N PHE A 96 -3.20 9.24 3.32
CA PHE A 96 -2.39 8.46 4.28
C PHE A 96 -3.18 8.14 5.56
N ALA A 97 -3.94 9.09 6.09
CA ALA A 97 -4.81 8.85 7.25
C ALA A 97 -5.86 7.75 6.95
N TRP A 98 -6.44 7.78 5.76
CA TRP A 98 -7.36 6.75 5.29
C TRP A 98 -6.69 5.40 5.13
N THR A 99 -5.50 5.37 4.54
CA THR A 99 -4.67 4.16 4.38
C THR A 99 -4.36 3.51 5.73
N GLU A 100 -3.94 4.28 6.71
CA GLU A 100 -3.63 3.79 8.06
C GLU A 100 -4.88 3.26 8.77
N ALA A 101 -5.99 3.98 8.68
CA ALA A 101 -7.25 3.58 9.30
C ALA A 101 -7.77 2.25 8.74
N LEU A 102 -7.75 2.09 7.41
CA LEU A 102 -8.20 0.85 6.75
C LEU A 102 -7.21 -0.31 6.91
N THR A 103 -5.95 -0.03 7.16
CA THR A 103 -4.94 -1.07 7.39
C THR A 103 -4.97 -1.59 8.82
N SER A 104 -5.07 -0.71 9.80
CA SER A 104 -5.04 -1.08 11.23
C SER A 104 -6.41 -1.47 11.80
N LEU A 105 -7.50 -1.00 11.23
CA LEU A 105 -8.89 -1.35 11.59
C LEU A 105 -9.20 -1.22 13.09
N GLN A 106 -8.81 -0.10 13.68
CA GLN A 106 -9.07 0.18 15.11
C GLN A 106 -10.57 0.41 15.35
N ILE A 107 -11.09 -0.17 16.44
CA ILE A 107 -12.53 -0.15 16.74
C ILE A 107 -13.10 1.24 17.00
N ASP A 108 -12.27 2.15 17.49
CA ASP A 108 -12.66 3.53 17.84
C ASP A 108 -12.38 4.55 16.72
N THR A 109 -12.04 4.09 15.53
CA THR A 109 -11.76 4.95 14.38
C THR A 109 -13.03 5.70 13.93
N ASN A 110 -12.93 7.02 13.82
CA ASN A 110 -14.01 7.84 13.25
C ASN A 110 -13.88 7.90 11.72
N TYR A 111 -14.42 6.89 11.06
CA TYR A 111 -14.37 6.79 9.59
C TYR A 111 -15.16 7.92 8.89
N GLU A 112 -16.22 8.42 9.51
CA GLU A 112 -17.00 9.53 8.94
C GLU A 112 -16.16 10.80 8.83
N ALA A 113 -15.43 11.15 9.88
CA ALA A 113 -14.53 12.29 9.88
C ALA A 113 -13.43 12.14 8.82
N LEU A 114 -12.84 10.96 8.70
CA LEU A 114 -11.80 10.68 7.68
C LEU A 114 -12.37 10.80 6.25
N ARG A 115 -13.57 10.29 5.99
CA ARG A 115 -14.22 10.47 4.69
C ARG A 115 -14.55 11.93 4.41
N GLY A 116 -14.97 12.66 5.42
CA GLY A 116 -15.22 14.09 5.31
C GLY A 116 -13.96 14.85 4.88
N GLU A 117 -12.81 14.51 5.45
CA GLU A 117 -11.54 15.11 5.06
C GLU A 117 -11.12 14.71 3.64
N LEU A 118 -11.30 13.45 3.26
CA LEU A 118 -11.04 13.00 1.88
C LEU A 118 -11.87 13.78 0.86
N ARG A 119 -13.17 14.00 1.13
CA ARG A 119 -14.07 14.72 0.24
C ARG A 119 -13.69 16.19 0.00
N ARG A 120 -12.85 16.75 0.82
CA ARG A 120 -12.29 18.09 0.58
C ARG A 120 -11.29 18.11 -0.57
N HIS A 121 -10.73 16.95 -0.94
CA HIS A 121 -9.63 16.83 -1.90
C HIS A 121 -9.94 15.92 -3.08
N PHE A 122 -10.86 14.97 -2.92
CA PHE A 122 -11.15 13.92 -3.89
C PHE A 122 -12.67 13.79 -4.08
N ASP A 123 -13.09 13.44 -5.28
CA ASP A 123 -14.46 13.03 -5.53
C ASP A 123 -14.73 11.59 -5.06
N ASP A 124 -15.98 11.16 -5.09
CA ASP A 124 -16.37 9.83 -4.60
C ASP A 124 -15.76 8.70 -5.44
N ALA A 125 -15.54 8.91 -6.74
CA ALA A 125 -14.87 7.92 -7.60
C ALA A 125 -13.38 7.77 -7.22
N GLU A 126 -12.70 8.87 -6.99
CA GLU A 126 -11.31 8.87 -6.53
C GLU A 126 -11.17 8.23 -5.13
N ILE A 127 -12.08 8.53 -4.21
CA ILE A 127 -12.11 7.90 -2.88
C ILE A 127 -12.33 6.40 -2.98
N SER A 128 -13.21 5.96 -3.89
CA SER A 128 -13.42 4.53 -4.17
C SER A 128 -12.15 3.88 -4.72
N ALA A 129 -11.44 4.55 -5.63
CA ALA A 129 -10.17 4.07 -6.17
C ALA A 129 -9.07 3.99 -5.09
N ILE A 130 -8.96 5.00 -4.22
CA ILE A 130 -8.05 4.99 -3.06
C ILE A 130 -8.39 3.82 -2.14
N THR A 131 -9.66 3.62 -1.81
CA THR A 131 -10.12 2.52 -0.95
C THR A 131 -9.79 1.17 -1.56
N ALA A 132 -10.03 0.98 -2.87
CA ALA A 132 -9.68 -0.23 -3.57
C ALA A 132 -8.16 -0.48 -3.58
N ALA A 133 -7.36 0.57 -3.77
CA ALA A 133 -5.90 0.48 -3.70
C ALA A 133 -5.43 0.02 -2.30
N VAL A 134 -5.98 0.60 -1.24
CA VAL A 134 -5.65 0.19 0.14
C VAL A 134 -6.05 -1.26 0.40
N ALA A 135 -7.24 -1.66 -0.01
CA ALA A 135 -7.70 -3.04 0.15
C ALA A 135 -6.79 -4.03 -0.59
N MET A 136 -6.38 -3.69 -1.81
CA MET A 136 -5.53 -4.54 -2.65
C MET A 136 -4.12 -4.66 -2.09
N ILE A 137 -3.49 -3.57 -1.65
CA ILE A 137 -2.16 -3.67 -1.06
C ILE A 137 -2.18 -4.46 0.25
N ASN A 138 -3.22 -4.33 1.06
CA ASN A 138 -3.40 -5.16 2.25
C ASN A 138 -3.52 -6.65 1.89
N LEU A 139 -4.21 -6.99 0.80
CA LEU A 139 -4.26 -8.35 0.27
C LEU A 139 -2.85 -8.86 -0.08
N TRP A 140 -2.11 -8.13 -0.89
CA TRP A 140 -0.77 -8.52 -1.32
C TRP A 140 0.22 -8.59 -0.16
N ASN A 141 0.13 -7.68 0.80
CA ASN A 141 0.95 -7.74 2.02
C ASN A 141 0.73 -9.08 2.74
N ARG A 142 -0.51 -9.53 2.89
CA ARG A 142 -0.82 -10.79 3.58
C ARG A 142 -0.30 -12.01 2.83
N VAL A 143 -0.42 -12.02 1.51
CA VAL A 143 0.14 -13.09 0.67
C VAL A 143 1.66 -13.18 0.87
N GLN A 144 2.36 -12.05 0.84
CA GLN A 144 3.81 -12.00 1.01
C GLN A 144 4.26 -12.32 2.45
N VAL A 145 3.59 -11.73 3.44
CA VAL A 145 3.90 -11.98 4.86
C VAL A 145 3.69 -13.44 5.26
N SER A 146 2.76 -14.15 4.60
CA SER A 146 2.55 -15.58 4.84
C SER A 146 3.81 -16.43 4.62
N ASN A 147 4.80 -15.89 3.92
CA ASN A 147 6.09 -16.53 3.63
C ASN A 147 7.29 -15.89 4.36
N HIS A 148 7.05 -15.09 5.40
CA HIS A 148 8.11 -14.58 6.24
C HIS A 148 8.83 -15.66 7.05
#